data_78f3d2037b82b6d493a8376ee7713e48
#
_entry.id   78f3d2037b82b6d493a8376ee7713e48
#
_cell.length_a   1.000
_cell.length_b   1.000
_cell.length_c   1.000
_cell.angle_alpha   90.00
_cell.angle_beta   90.00
_cell.angle_gamma   90.00
#
_symmetry.space_group_name_H-M   'P 1'
#
loop_
_entity.id
_entity.type
_entity.pdbx_description
1 polymer ?
#
loop_
_entity_poly.entity_id
_entity_poly.type
_entity_poly.pdbx_seq_one_letter_code
_entity_poly.pdbx_strand_id
1 'polypeptide(L)'
;PIIKSASTPSPAPAVGQLSFQEPAVRLEWHGLSTLQIGAVAEYTLVARNTSSIPLHKVIVQVKVPAGAKVAGTEPKAEGSGSVLLWDLGTMSAKQDKAVKMSFIPTDKGDMQCQAWVTITGSTSFKAEVREAKLAIATKAPQKVAAGEPVAISFVITNPGDHPAEGVKLALAVPPGLE
;
A
#
# COMPACT_ATOMS: atom_id res chain seq x y z
N PRO A 1 0.45 48.52 -24.65
CA PRO A 1 -0.37 47.77 -23.71
C PRO A 1 0.38 46.52 -23.26
N ILE A 2 0.72 46.53 -21.98
CA ILE A 2 1.47 45.42 -21.34
C ILE A 2 0.45 44.36 -20.98
N ILE A 3 0.50 43.19 -21.62
CA ILE A 3 -0.28 42.03 -21.24
C ILE A 3 0.43 41.36 -20.07
N LYS A 4 -0.12 41.52 -18.87
CA LYS A 4 0.28 40.77 -17.71
C LYS A 4 -0.25 39.32 -17.82
N SER A 5 0.64 38.40 -18.11
CA SER A 5 0.33 36.97 -18.06
C SER A 5 0.18 36.55 -16.58
N ALA A 6 -1.02 36.19 -16.17
CA ALA A 6 -1.28 35.61 -14.86
C ALA A 6 -0.85 34.13 -14.91
N SER A 7 0.20 33.80 -14.18
CA SER A 7 0.58 32.40 -13.94
C SER A 7 -0.39 31.79 -12.94
N THR A 8 -1.19 30.85 -13.38
CA THR A 8 -2.01 29.99 -12.52
C THR A 8 -1.07 29.09 -11.70
N PRO A 9 -1.19 29.06 -10.37
CA PRO A 9 -0.34 28.18 -9.59
C PRO A 9 -0.71 26.73 -9.87
N SER A 10 0.31 25.92 -10.17
CA SER A 10 0.21 24.47 -10.28
C SER A 10 -0.33 23.89 -8.98
N PRO A 11 -1.32 22.97 -8.99
CA PRO A 11 -1.79 22.35 -7.78
C PRO A 11 -0.66 21.57 -7.12
N ALA A 12 -0.43 21.85 -5.85
CA ALA A 12 0.53 21.11 -5.02
C ALA A 12 0.14 19.62 -4.99
N PRO A 13 1.12 18.70 -4.97
CA PRO A 13 0.83 17.27 -4.89
C PRO A 13 0.08 16.98 -3.58
N ALA A 14 -1.05 16.29 -3.70
CA ALA A 14 -1.83 15.86 -2.55
C ALA A 14 -1.00 14.87 -1.72
N VAL A 15 -0.56 15.29 -0.55
CA VAL A 15 0.09 14.42 0.43
C VAL A 15 -0.99 13.55 1.04
N GLY A 16 -0.96 12.25 0.75
CA GLY A 16 -1.86 11.29 1.37
C GLY A 16 -1.62 11.22 2.88
N GLN A 17 -2.59 11.64 3.67
CA GLN A 17 -2.55 11.46 5.12
C GLN A 17 -2.73 9.98 5.46
N LEU A 18 -1.71 9.41 6.12
CA LEU A 18 -1.84 8.14 6.82
C LEU A 18 -2.55 8.41 8.16
N SER A 19 -3.85 8.12 8.22
CA SER A 19 -4.55 8.10 9.50
C SER A 19 -4.43 6.71 10.11
N PHE A 20 -3.75 6.58 11.23
CA PHE A 20 -3.82 5.39 12.07
C PHE A 20 -5.16 5.41 12.80
N GLN A 21 -6.09 4.58 12.36
CA GLN A 21 -7.28 4.28 13.12
C GLN A 21 -6.97 3.23 14.18
N GLU A 22 -7.75 3.24 15.28
CA GLU A 22 -7.71 2.26 16.39
C GLU A 22 -7.58 0.80 15.91
N PRO A 23 -7.16 -0.14 16.82
CA PRO A 23 -6.74 -1.46 16.39
C PRO A 23 -7.73 -2.08 15.41
N ALA A 24 -7.26 -2.31 14.19
CA ALA A 24 -8.09 -2.80 13.10
C ALA A 24 -8.64 -4.21 13.37
N VAL A 25 -8.12 -4.90 14.38
CA VAL A 25 -8.59 -6.22 14.84
C VAL A 25 -8.89 -6.19 16.32
N ARG A 26 -10.10 -6.64 16.67
CA ARG A 26 -10.52 -6.89 18.04
C ARG A 26 -10.42 -8.38 18.33
N LEU A 27 -9.87 -8.71 19.52
CA LEU A 27 -9.80 -10.08 20.01
C LEU A 27 -10.79 -10.26 21.18
N GLU A 28 -11.58 -11.32 21.12
CA GLU A 28 -12.56 -11.66 22.15
C GLU A 28 -12.41 -13.11 22.58
N TRP A 29 -12.34 -13.36 23.90
CA TRP A 29 -12.26 -14.68 24.49
C TRP A 29 -13.62 -15.20 24.88
N HIS A 30 -13.88 -16.48 24.58
CA HIS A 30 -15.03 -17.22 25.05
C HIS A 30 -14.54 -18.53 25.69
N GLY A 31 -14.97 -18.82 26.91
CA GLY A 31 -14.60 -20.03 27.63
C GLY A 31 -15.04 -19.99 29.08
N LEU A 32 -14.62 -20.99 29.86
CA LEU A 32 -14.98 -21.12 31.24
C LEU A 32 -14.15 -20.18 32.12
N SER A 33 -14.78 -19.57 33.12
CA SER A 33 -14.12 -18.73 34.13
C SER A 33 -13.57 -19.54 35.34
N THR A 34 -14.05 -20.76 35.53
CA THR A 34 -13.60 -21.65 36.59
C THR A 34 -13.18 -22.99 36.01
N LEU A 35 -12.03 -23.46 36.41
CA LEU A 35 -11.41 -24.66 35.88
C LEU A 35 -11.12 -25.68 36.97
N GLN A 36 -11.01 -26.95 36.55
CA GLN A 36 -10.66 -28.05 37.39
C GLN A 36 -9.32 -28.64 36.96
N ILE A 37 -8.42 -28.91 37.92
CA ILE A 37 -7.13 -29.54 37.60
C ILE A 37 -7.37 -30.88 36.91
N GLY A 38 -6.66 -31.13 35.82
CA GLY A 38 -6.74 -32.35 35.03
C GLY A 38 -7.94 -32.46 34.09
N ALA A 39 -8.92 -31.55 34.16
CA ALA A 39 -10.04 -31.52 33.24
C ALA A 39 -9.70 -30.71 31.98
N VAL A 40 -10.21 -31.14 30.83
CA VAL A 40 -10.05 -30.38 29.57
C VAL A 40 -10.97 -29.16 29.57
N ALA A 41 -10.41 -27.99 29.37
CA ALA A 41 -11.15 -26.74 29.25
C ALA A 41 -10.98 -26.17 27.82
N GLU A 42 -12.10 -25.89 27.18
CA GLU A 42 -12.12 -25.35 25.83
C GLU A 42 -12.29 -23.85 25.83
N TYR A 43 -11.51 -23.18 24.98
CA TYR A 43 -11.55 -21.74 24.74
C TYR A 43 -11.64 -21.45 23.26
N THR A 44 -12.41 -20.43 22.94
CA THR A 44 -12.48 -19.88 21.59
C THR A 44 -11.99 -18.44 21.62
N LEU A 45 -11.03 -18.13 20.77
CA LEU A 45 -10.58 -16.76 20.53
C LEU A 45 -11.12 -16.31 19.20
N VAL A 46 -11.94 -15.26 19.22
CA VAL A 46 -12.52 -14.64 18.01
C VAL A 46 -11.72 -13.41 17.67
N ALA A 47 -11.18 -13.39 16.45
CA ALA A 47 -10.55 -12.20 15.85
C ALA A 47 -11.55 -11.55 14.89
N ARG A 48 -11.89 -10.30 15.16
CA ARG A 48 -12.83 -9.50 14.34
C ARG A 48 -12.11 -8.37 13.65
N ASN A 49 -12.19 -8.29 12.33
CA ASN A 49 -11.78 -7.10 11.60
C ASN A 49 -12.81 -5.99 11.83
N THR A 50 -12.46 -4.97 12.61
CA THR A 50 -13.34 -3.84 12.92
C THR A 50 -13.32 -2.75 11.85
N SER A 51 -12.36 -2.81 10.92
CA SER A 51 -12.19 -1.82 9.85
C SER A 51 -13.17 -2.03 8.69
N SER A 52 -13.24 -1.06 7.79
CA SER A 52 -14.02 -1.11 6.55
C SER A 52 -13.23 -1.63 5.35
N ILE A 53 -11.96 -2.02 5.57
CA ILE A 53 -11.06 -2.53 4.52
C ILE A 53 -10.59 -3.94 4.85
N PRO A 54 -10.22 -4.75 3.85
CA PRO A 54 -9.60 -6.04 4.11
C PRO A 54 -8.23 -5.88 4.76
N LEU A 55 -7.91 -6.78 5.68
CA LEU A 55 -6.61 -6.89 6.35
C LEU A 55 -5.86 -8.10 5.82
N HIS A 56 -4.56 -7.94 5.59
CA HIS A 56 -3.72 -8.99 5.03
C HIS A 56 -2.75 -9.52 6.07
N LYS A 57 -2.41 -10.83 5.96
CA LYS A 57 -1.49 -11.52 6.87
C LYS A 57 -1.82 -11.27 8.33
N VAL A 58 -3.05 -11.57 8.71
CA VAL A 58 -3.51 -11.49 10.10
C VAL A 58 -2.99 -12.72 10.82
N ILE A 59 -2.07 -12.53 11.75
CA ILE A 59 -1.46 -13.60 12.54
C ILE A 59 -1.89 -13.41 14.00
N VAL A 60 -2.54 -14.43 14.55
CA VAL A 60 -2.92 -14.47 15.94
C VAL A 60 -1.91 -15.32 16.69
N GLN A 61 -1.48 -14.84 17.86
CA GLN A 61 -0.55 -15.50 18.73
C GLN A 61 -1.17 -15.59 20.13
N VAL A 62 -0.99 -16.74 20.77
CA VAL A 62 -1.48 -16.99 22.13
C VAL A 62 -0.35 -17.57 22.96
N LYS A 63 -0.06 -16.91 24.08
CA LYS A 63 0.89 -17.44 25.06
C LYS A 63 0.19 -18.53 25.88
N VAL A 64 0.76 -19.74 25.85
CA VAL A 64 0.28 -20.85 26.68
C VAL A 64 0.42 -20.45 28.16
N PRO A 65 -0.66 -20.54 28.94
CA PRO A 65 -0.59 -20.18 30.36
C PRO A 65 0.37 -21.09 31.12
N ALA A 66 1.07 -20.51 32.06
CA ALA A 66 1.83 -21.31 33.02
C ALA A 66 0.88 -22.24 33.83
N GLY A 67 1.31 -23.44 34.13
CA GLY A 67 0.46 -24.41 34.86
C GLY A 67 -0.67 -25.02 34.02
N ALA A 68 -0.54 -24.97 32.66
CA ALA A 68 -1.47 -25.66 31.78
C ALA A 68 -0.74 -26.37 30.64
N LYS A 69 -1.31 -27.46 30.16
CA LYS A 69 -0.88 -28.18 28.95
C LYS A 69 -1.89 -27.95 27.83
N VAL A 70 -1.40 -27.78 26.61
CA VAL A 70 -2.25 -27.74 25.43
C VAL A 70 -2.72 -29.14 25.10
N ALA A 71 -4.03 -29.36 25.09
CA ALA A 71 -4.65 -30.63 24.72
C ALA A 71 -4.95 -30.69 23.20
N GLY A 72 -5.30 -29.57 22.59
CA GLY A 72 -5.59 -29.48 21.16
C GLY A 72 -5.87 -28.07 20.71
N THR A 73 -5.82 -27.87 19.39
CA THR A 73 -6.16 -26.60 18.73
C THR A 73 -6.90 -26.85 17.43
N GLU A 74 -7.86 -25.98 17.07
CA GLU A 74 -8.60 -26.01 15.82
C GLU A 74 -8.79 -24.57 15.25
N PRO A 75 -8.28 -24.27 14.08
CA PRO A 75 -7.36 -25.10 13.30
C PRO A 75 -6.06 -25.40 14.06
N LYS A 76 -5.29 -26.37 13.56
CA LYS A 76 -4.01 -26.72 14.16
C LYS A 76 -3.10 -25.50 14.23
N ALA A 77 -2.60 -25.18 15.42
CA ALA A 77 -1.66 -24.11 15.61
C ALA A 77 -0.30 -24.45 15.00
N GLU A 78 0.36 -23.44 14.45
CA GLU A 78 1.77 -23.47 14.13
C GLU A 78 2.57 -23.07 15.37
N GLY A 79 3.82 -23.52 15.43
CA GLY A 79 4.72 -23.23 16.56
C GLY A 79 4.75 -24.34 17.60
N SER A 80 5.84 -24.38 18.31
CA SER A 80 6.08 -25.32 19.41
C SER A 80 6.59 -24.53 20.61
N GLY A 81 6.15 -24.93 21.82
CA GLY A 81 6.61 -24.32 23.06
C GLY A 81 5.54 -23.43 23.72
N SER A 82 5.95 -22.26 24.20
CA SER A 82 5.10 -21.39 25.04
C SER A 82 4.18 -20.47 24.23
N VAL A 83 4.22 -20.47 22.90
CA VAL A 83 3.39 -19.61 22.04
C VAL A 83 2.78 -20.42 20.91
N LEU A 84 1.46 -20.38 20.82
CA LEU A 84 0.68 -20.92 19.71
C LEU A 84 0.47 -19.80 18.67
N LEU A 85 0.56 -20.13 17.39
CA LEU A 85 0.45 -19.19 16.28
C LEU A 85 -0.55 -19.72 15.26
N TRP A 86 -1.42 -18.83 14.75
CA TRP A 86 -2.32 -19.09 13.64
C TRP A 86 -2.18 -17.99 12.59
N ASP A 87 -1.85 -18.36 11.36
CA ASP A 87 -1.98 -17.48 10.22
C ASP A 87 -3.44 -17.52 9.72
N LEU A 88 -4.19 -16.48 10.01
CA LEU A 88 -5.57 -16.33 9.54
C LEU A 88 -5.65 -15.83 8.10
N GLY A 89 -4.52 -15.47 7.49
CA GLY A 89 -4.46 -14.97 6.13
C GLY A 89 -5.13 -13.61 5.97
N THR A 90 -5.94 -13.48 4.91
CA THR A 90 -6.71 -12.26 4.66
C THR A 90 -8.05 -12.32 5.41
N MET A 91 -8.42 -11.22 6.04
CA MET A 91 -9.73 -11.00 6.65
C MET A 91 -10.45 -9.86 5.92
N SER A 92 -11.60 -10.14 5.34
CA SER A 92 -12.45 -9.12 4.71
C SER A 92 -12.92 -8.08 5.73
N ALA A 93 -13.39 -6.93 5.24
CA ALA A 93 -13.99 -5.92 6.11
C ALA A 93 -15.11 -6.53 6.98
N LYS A 94 -15.08 -6.24 8.28
CA LYS A 94 -16.07 -6.71 9.27
C LYS A 94 -16.14 -8.25 9.44
N GLN A 95 -15.19 -9.00 8.88
CA GLN A 95 -15.13 -10.45 9.00
C GLN A 95 -14.63 -10.89 10.37
N ASP A 96 -15.22 -11.99 10.87
CA ASP A 96 -14.78 -12.70 12.06
C ASP A 96 -14.09 -14.01 11.65
N LYS A 97 -13.04 -14.37 12.38
CA LYS A 97 -12.40 -15.67 12.33
C LYS A 97 -12.17 -16.15 13.76
N ALA A 98 -12.40 -17.43 14.01
CA ALA A 98 -12.25 -18.03 15.32
C ALA A 98 -11.17 -19.11 15.31
N VAL A 99 -10.42 -19.19 16.40
CA VAL A 99 -9.53 -20.31 16.71
C VAL A 99 -9.94 -20.91 18.03
N LYS A 100 -9.97 -22.24 18.10
CA LYS A 100 -10.30 -22.97 19.31
C LYS A 100 -9.04 -23.59 19.88
N MET A 101 -8.99 -23.66 21.18
CA MET A 101 -7.89 -24.30 21.91
C MET A 101 -8.40 -24.94 23.16
N SER A 102 -7.81 -26.08 23.53
CA SER A 102 -8.12 -26.82 24.73
C SER A 102 -6.89 -26.88 25.62
N PHE A 103 -7.07 -26.55 26.89
CA PHE A 103 -6.01 -26.61 27.89
C PHE A 103 -6.40 -27.59 29.01
N ILE A 104 -5.40 -28.22 29.60
CA ILE A 104 -5.55 -29.03 30.83
C ILE A 104 -4.74 -28.32 31.92
N PRO A 105 -5.39 -27.69 32.92
CA PRO A 105 -4.69 -27.11 34.05
C PRO A 105 -3.94 -28.19 34.81
N THR A 106 -2.68 -27.94 35.16
CA THR A 106 -1.84 -28.86 35.96
C THR A 106 -1.61 -28.39 37.37
N ASP A 107 -1.72 -27.08 37.60
CA ASP A 107 -1.43 -26.47 38.87
C ASP A 107 -2.62 -25.66 39.39
N LYS A 108 -2.71 -25.53 40.74
CA LYS A 108 -3.68 -24.68 41.41
C LYS A 108 -3.22 -23.22 41.33
N GLY A 109 -4.11 -22.32 40.99
CA GLY A 109 -3.83 -20.88 40.94
C GLY A 109 -4.58 -20.21 39.84
N ASP A 110 -4.23 -18.95 39.56
CA ASP A 110 -4.80 -18.17 38.48
C ASP A 110 -4.15 -18.55 37.15
N MET A 111 -4.97 -18.92 36.18
CA MET A 111 -4.54 -19.17 34.82
C MET A 111 -4.80 -17.94 33.95
N GLN A 112 -3.74 -17.28 33.54
CA GLN A 112 -3.84 -16.11 32.67
C GLN A 112 -3.37 -16.44 31.24
N CYS A 113 -4.23 -16.21 30.27
CA CYS A 113 -3.94 -16.38 28.86
C CYS A 113 -3.82 -15.02 28.18
N GLN A 114 -2.74 -14.81 27.44
CA GLN A 114 -2.53 -13.59 26.66
C GLN A 114 -2.58 -13.91 25.18
N ALA A 115 -3.29 -13.07 24.44
CA ALA A 115 -3.33 -13.14 22.99
C ALA A 115 -2.98 -11.77 22.38
N TRP A 116 -2.31 -11.79 21.24
CA TRP A 116 -2.06 -10.61 20.45
C TRP A 116 -2.20 -10.93 18.96
N VAL A 117 -2.38 -9.89 18.17
CA VAL A 117 -2.54 -10.00 16.73
C VAL A 117 -1.53 -9.12 16.02
N THR A 118 -0.93 -9.66 14.96
CA THR A 118 -0.06 -8.91 14.04
C THR A 118 -0.74 -8.84 12.69
N ILE A 119 -0.74 -7.67 12.07
CA ILE A 119 -1.27 -7.43 10.74
C ILE A 119 -0.21 -6.75 9.88
N THR A 120 -0.22 -7.05 8.58
CA THR A 120 0.63 -6.36 7.62
C THR A 120 -0.19 -5.30 6.89
N GLY A 121 0.20 -4.05 7.03
CA GLY A 121 -0.33 -2.94 6.24
C GLY A 121 0.43 -2.87 4.91
N SER A 122 -0.30 -2.62 3.81
CA SER A 122 0.29 -2.32 2.50
C SER A 122 -0.43 -1.13 1.89
N THR A 123 0.32 -0.32 1.15
CA THR A 123 -0.22 0.76 0.35
C THR A 123 0.38 0.70 -1.04
N SER A 124 -0.37 1.14 -2.05
CA SER A 124 0.12 1.28 -3.41
C SER A 124 -0.35 2.60 -3.98
N PHE A 125 0.45 3.17 -4.86
CA PHE A 125 0.03 4.31 -5.66
C PHE A 125 0.12 3.96 -7.14
N LYS A 126 -0.72 4.60 -7.93
CA LYS A 126 -0.66 4.55 -9.39
C LYS A 126 -0.43 5.97 -9.88
N ALA A 127 0.63 6.16 -10.64
CA ALA A 127 0.92 7.42 -11.32
C ALA A 127 0.95 7.17 -12.83
N GLU A 128 0.42 8.09 -13.59
CA GLU A 128 0.55 8.12 -15.04
C GLU A 128 1.77 8.96 -15.38
N VAL A 129 2.71 8.36 -16.11
CA VAL A 129 3.91 9.04 -16.59
C VAL A 129 3.67 9.44 -18.04
N ARG A 130 3.77 10.74 -18.32
CA ARG A 130 3.57 11.33 -19.63
C ARG A 130 4.86 11.97 -20.11
N GLU A 131 5.07 11.99 -21.39
CA GLU A 131 6.29 12.51 -22.00
C GLU A 131 5.95 13.56 -23.08
N ALA A 132 6.60 14.71 -23.00
CA ALA A 132 6.62 15.66 -24.12
C ALA A 132 7.70 15.27 -25.11
N LYS A 133 7.34 15.06 -26.37
CA LYS A 133 8.26 14.77 -27.49
C LYS A 133 8.22 15.88 -28.48
N LEU A 134 9.40 16.43 -28.83
CA LEU A 134 9.48 17.43 -29.89
C LEU A 134 10.06 16.80 -31.14
N ALA A 135 9.37 17.02 -32.25
CA ALA A 135 9.86 16.72 -33.59
C ALA A 135 9.95 18.01 -34.42
N ILE A 136 11.03 18.17 -35.15
CA ILE A 136 11.27 19.31 -36.03
C ILE A 136 11.35 18.78 -37.43
N ALA A 137 10.52 19.34 -38.33
CA ALA A 137 10.60 19.15 -39.76
C ALA A 137 11.05 20.44 -40.40
N THR A 138 12.08 20.37 -41.23
CA THR A 138 12.61 21.51 -41.98
C THR A 138 12.24 21.38 -43.43
N LYS A 139 11.76 22.47 -44.03
CA LYS A 139 11.46 22.58 -45.45
C LYS A 139 12.23 23.76 -46.02
N ALA A 140 13.12 23.47 -46.92
CA ALA A 140 13.95 24.46 -47.62
C ALA A 140 14.01 24.15 -49.12
N PRO A 141 14.21 25.14 -50.02
CA PRO A 141 14.42 24.90 -51.41
C PRO A 141 15.78 24.19 -51.66
N GLN A 142 15.82 23.26 -52.60
CA GLN A 142 17.04 22.50 -52.91
C GLN A 142 18.09 23.30 -53.69
N LYS A 143 17.68 24.36 -54.39
CA LYS A 143 18.55 25.24 -55.17
C LYS A 143 18.08 26.66 -54.99
N VAL A 144 19.01 27.54 -54.80
CA VAL A 144 18.81 29.00 -54.70
C VAL A 144 19.85 29.75 -55.58
N ALA A 145 19.45 30.83 -56.15
CA ALA A 145 20.38 31.70 -56.85
C ALA A 145 21.09 32.64 -55.88
N ALA A 146 22.34 32.98 -56.15
CA ALA A 146 23.08 33.92 -55.32
C ALA A 146 22.39 35.28 -55.29
N GLY A 147 22.17 35.87 -54.14
CA GLY A 147 21.50 37.17 -53.93
C GLY A 147 19.98 37.13 -53.85
N GLU A 148 19.36 35.96 -53.98
CA GLU A 148 17.92 35.84 -53.78
C GLU A 148 17.57 35.44 -52.34
N PRO A 149 16.47 35.97 -51.77
CA PRO A 149 16.03 35.62 -50.46
C PRO A 149 15.53 34.16 -50.36
N VAL A 150 15.97 33.43 -49.36
CA VAL A 150 15.62 32.02 -49.13
C VAL A 150 14.62 31.90 -48.00
N ALA A 151 13.46 31.31 -48.25
CA ALA A 151 12.50 30.98 -47.22
C ALA A 151 12.74 29.57 -46.72
N ILE A 152 13.08 29.44 -45.44
CA ILE A 152 13.21 28.16 -44.74
C ILE A 152 12.06 28.07 -43.73
N SER A 153 11.31 26.98 -43.76
CA SER A 153 10.18 26.73 -42.88
C SER A 153 10.51 25.62 -41.90
N PHE A 154 10.26 25.88 -40.64
CA PHE A 154 10.39 24.91 -39.55
C PHE A 154 9.01 24.58 -38.98
N VAL A 155 8.67 23.31 -38.96
CA VAL A 155 7.45 22.84 -38.33
C VAL A 155 7.85 22.07 -37.07
N ILE A 156 7.45 22.59 -35.91
CA ILE A 156 7.67 21.94 -34.60
C ILE A 156 6.36 21.30 -34.21
N THR A 157 6.41 20.00 -33.91
CA THR A 157 5.27 19.24 -33.45
C THR A 157 5.60 18.53 -32.13
N ASN A 158 4.58 18.31 -31.31
CA ASN A 158 4.70 17.52 -30.13
C ASN A 158 3.86 16.24 -30.29
N PRO A 159 4.44 15.13 -30.78
CA PRO A 159 3.75 13.84 -30.85
C PRO A 159 3.66 13.12 -29.48
N GLY A 160 4.17 13.72 -28.42
CA GLY A 160 4.01 13.21 -27.06
C GLY A 160 2.62 13.47 -26.50
N ASP A 161 2.36 12.91 -25.34
CA ASP A 161 1.08 12.97 -24.62
C ASP A 161 1.09 13.99 -23.47
N HIS A 162 2.19 14.78 -23.35
CA HIS A 162 2.30 15.89 -22.41
C HIS A 162 2.64 17.19 -23.13
N PRO A 163 2.09 18.33 -22.68
CA PRO A 163 2.47 19.63 -23.22
C PRO A 163 3.96 19.88 -23.08
N ALA A 164 4.59 20.44 -24.13
CA ALA A 164 5.96 20.88 -24.05
C ALA A 164 5.99 22.38 -23.72
N GLU A 165 6.52 22.71 -22.55
CA GLU A 165 6.65 24.08 -22.09
C GLU A 165 8.07 24.63 -22.31
N GLY A 166 8.19 25.95 -22.49
CA GLY A 166 9.49 26.61 -22.61
C GLY A 166 10.29 26.24 -23.84
N VAL A 167 9.62 25.81 -24.92
CA VAL A 167 10.27 25.42 -26.19
C VAL A 167 11.01 26.61 -26.79
N LYS A 168 12.32 26.43 -27.08
CA LYS A 168 13.17 27.41 -27.73
C LYS A 168 13.75 26.80 -28.99
N LEU A 169 13.59 27.49 -30.10
CA LEU A 169 14.25 27.15 -31.35
C LEU A 169 15.50 28.03 -31.50
N ALA A 170 16.66 27.42 -31.63
CA ALA A 170 17.90 28.10 -31.99
C ALA A 170 18.33 27.67 -33.41
N LEU A 171 18.60 28.64 -34.26
CA LEU A 171 19.05 28.40 -35.61
C LEU A 171 20.48 28.94 -35.77
N ALA A 172 21.38 28.07 -36.19
CA ALA A 172 22.70 28.51 -36.65
C ALA A 172 22.66 28.75 -38.12
N VAL A 173 22.91 29.98 -38.51
CA VAL A 173 22.98 30.38 -39.95
C VAL A 173 24.39 30.03 -40.46
N PRO A 174 24.51 29.22 -41.53
CA PRO A 174 25.81 28.88 -42.09
C PRO A 174 26.48 30.11 -42.75
N PRO A 175 27.82 30.12 -42.82
CA PRO A 175 28.53 31.22 -43.51
C PRO A 175 28.12 31.30 -44.98
N GLY A 176 27.79 32.51 -45.43
CA GLY A 176 27.31 32.79 -46.80
C GLY A 176 25.80 33.03 -46.93
N LEU A 177 25.04 32.97 -45.81
CA LEU A 177 23.69 33.47 -45.69
C LEU A 177 23.69 34.67 -44.73
N GLU A 178 23.15 35.81 -45.19
CA GLU A 178 22.91 37.01 -44.39
C GLU A 178 21.43 37.19 -44.08
#